data_1d46c250f8a1ec60e726e24522c68ceb
#
_entry.id   1d46c250f8a1ec60e726e24522c68ceb
#
_cell.length_a   1.000
_cell.length_b   1.000
_cell.length_c   1.000
_cell.angle_alpha   90.00
_cell.angle_beta   90.00
_cell.angle_gamma   90.00
#
_symmetry.space_group_name_H-M   'P 1'
#
loop_
_entity.id
_entity.type
_entity.pdbx_description
1 polymer ?
#
loop_
_entity_poly.entity_id
_entity_poly.type
_entity_poly.pdbx_seq_one_letter_code
_entity_poly.pdbx_strand_id
1 'polypeptide(L)'
;TRLVSDWSSDVCSSDLRIQAGFPGSELWTKHPPSEGTGVHKYDNLGALVSRQWTERSPLVFVLATGAIVRLIAPLLKDKTTDPPVIAVDETGRYVQCLCGGHGAGGHTLTRSVAALLGVEPILTTASESQNIVPVDTLGDPYGWRRGDGDWLGVARALTSYETVATVQTCGWKLWLENLPDWNSFVALAPVDFELDPDRKSVV
;
A
#
# COMPACT_ATOMS: atom_id res chain seq x y z
N THR A 1 8.05 -4.67 8.86
CA THR A 1 8.62 -4.22 7.57
C THR A 1 10.04 -4.73 7.44
N ARG A 2 10.38 -5.21 6.26
CA ARG A 2 11.73 -5.66 5.90
C ARG A 2 12.32 -4.69 4.91
N LEU A 3 13.46 -4.11 5.25
CA LEU A 3 14.25 -3.26 4.40
C LEU A 3 15.35 -4.10 3.73
N VAL A 4 15.50 -3.96 2.42
CA VAL A 4 16.50 -4.72 1.67
C VAL A 4 17.29 -3.75 0.80
N SER A 5 18.60 -3.68 1.03
CA SER A 5 19.55 -2.89 0.24
C SER A 5 20.62 -3.79 -0.35
N ASP A 6 20.98 -3.60 -1.63
CA ASP A 6 21.93 -4.53 -2.30
C ASP A 6 22.99 -3.85 -3.15
N TRP A 7 23.02 -2.54 -3.29
CA TRP A 7 23.77 -2.05 -4.43
C TRP A 7 25.19 -1.59 -4.19
N SER A 8 25.55 -1.03 -3.11
CA SER A 8 26.91 -0.54 -2.91
C SER A 8 27.60 -1.15 -1.70
N SER A 9 28.85 -0.88 -1.54
CA SER A 9 29.68 -1.39 -0.45
C SER A 9 29.20 -0.96 0.95
N ASP A 10 28.26 -0.01 1.05
CA ASP A 10 27.83 0.56 2.32
C ASP A 10 26.32 0.78 2.40
N VAL A 11 25.75 0.67 3.61
CA VAL A 11 24.39 1.07 3.93
C VAL A 11 24.22 2.57 3.63
N CYS A 12 23.28 2.92 2.78
CA CYS A 12 23.09 4.32 2.39
C CYS A 12 22.30 5.11 3.44
N SER A 13 22.33 6.43 3.33
CA SER A 13 21.61 7.31 4.25
C SER A 13 20.08 7.11 4.19
N SER A 14 19.54 6.73 3.03
CA SER A 14 18.12 6.41 2.83
C SER A 14 17.72 5.17 3.62
N ASP A 15 18.54 4.12 3.61
CA ASP A 15 18.29 2.88 4.37
C ASP A 15 18.14 3.19 5.86
N LEU A 16 19.09 3.93 6.42
CA LEU A 16 19.10 4.27 7.84
C LEU A 16 17.93 5.18 8.24
N ARG A 17 17.57 6.13 7.38
CA ARG A 17 16.41 7.00 7.61
C ARG A 17 15.10 6.22 7.62
N ILE A 18 14.94 5.30 6.66
CA ILE A 18 13.75 4.44 6.60
C ILE A 18 13.73 3.52 7.82
N GLN A 19 14.84 2.85 8.16
CA GLN A 19 14.93 1.97 9.33
C GLN A 19 14.56 2.70 10.62
N ALA A 20 15.09 3.89 10.84
CA ALA A 20 14.81 4.71 12.02
C ALA A 20 13.33 5.12 12.12
N GLY A 21 12.67 5.34 10.97
CA GLY A 21 11.25 5.69 10.92
C GLY A 21 10.29 4.52 11.15
N PHE A 22 10.77 3.28 11.11
CA PHE A 22 9.95 2.08 11.34
C PHE A 22 10.54 1.23 12.49
N PRO A 23 10.24 1.55 13.75
CA PRO A 23 10.69 0.75 14.90
C PRO A 23 10.30 -0.72 14.74
N GLY A 24 11.26 -1.62 14.94
CA GLY A 24 11.09 -3.07 14.75
C GLY A 24 11.21 -3.55 13.30
N SER A 25 11.57 -2.67 12.36
CA SER A 25 11.97 -3.11 11.02
C SER A 25 13.37 -3.73 11.04
N GLU A 26 13.59 -4.66 10.14
CA GLU A 26 14.91 -5.28 9.93
C GLU A 26 15.49 -4.77 8.60
N LEU A 27 16.74 -4.29 8.66
CA LEU A 27 17.51 -3.91 7.48
C LEU A 27 18.44 -5.06 7.09
N TRP A 28 18.35 -5.46 5.84
CA TRP A 28 19.15 -6.54 5.26
C TRP A 28 20.05 -5.99 4.16
N THR A 29 21.33 -6.21 4.25
CA THR A 29 22.34 -5.78 3.28
C THR A 29 23.39 -6.85 3.03
N LYS A 30 24.07 -6.77 1.92
CA LYS A 30 25.20 -7.66 1.61
C LYS A 30 26.46 -7.31 2.43
N HIS A 31 26.62 -6.03 2.74
CA HIS A 31 27.79 -5.48 3.43
C HIS A 31 27.35 -4.67 4.66
N PRO A 32 26.99 -5.32 5.79
CA PRO A 32 26.61 -4.59 6.98
C PRO A 32 27.81 -3.84 7.56
N PRO A 33 27.59 -2.64 8.13
CA PRO A 33 28.62 -1.99 8.92
C PRO A 33 28.97 -2.86 10.14
N SER A 34 30.14 -2.66 10.70
CA SER A 34 30.59 -3.41 11.89
C SER A 34 29.60 -3.29 13.03
N GLU A 35 29.36 -4.38 13.71
CA GLU A 35 28.46 -4.79 14.79
C GLU A 35 27.56 -3.74 15.48
N GLY A 36 26.30 -4.11 15.73
CA GLY A 36 25.44 -3.47 16.73
C GLY A 36 24.27 -2.61 16.21
N THR A 37 23.98 -2.58 14.91
CA THR A 37 23.06 -1.60 14.32
C THR A 37 21.66 -2.12 13.96
N GLY A 38 21.31 -3.38 14.28
CA GLY A 38 20.04 -3.98 13.79
C GLY A 38 20.05 -4.23 12.28
N VAL A 39 21.23 -4.25 11.68
CA VAL A 39 21.47 -4.54 10.28
C VAL A 39 21.90 -5.99 10.13
N HIS A 40 21.25 -6.72 9.24
CA HIS A 40 21.49 -8.14 9.01
C HIS A 40 22.20 -8.36 7.68
N LYS A 41 23.08 -9.36 7.65
CA LYS A 41 23.72 -9.79 6.41
C LYS A 41 22.87 -10.84 5.70
N TYR A 42 22.82 -10.76 4.37
CA TYR A 42 22.38 -11.87 3.54
C TYR A 42 23.48 -12.31 2.58
N ASP A 43 23.50 -13.61 2.26
CA ASP A 43 24.42 -14.18 1.28
C ASP A 43 23.75 -14.33 -0.09
N ASN A 44 22.46 -14.61 -0.12
CA ASN A 44 21.67 -14.76 -1.34
C ASN A 44 20.37 -13.95 -1.25
N LEU A 45 20.29 -12.91 -2.05
CA LEU A 45 19.13 -12.01 -2.08
C LEU A 45 17.83 -12.72 -2.48
N GLY A 46 17.87 -13.60 -3.49
CA GLY A 46 16.71 -14.36 -3.93
C GLY A 46 16.14 -15.27 -2.85
N ALA A 47 17.02 -15.95 -2.10
CA ALA A 47 16.63 -16.80 -0.97
C ALA A 47 16.02 -15.98 0.18
N LEU A 48 16.60 -14.81 0.49
CA LEU A 48 16.05 -13.87 1.47
C LEU A 48 14.64 -13.44 1.06
N VAL A 49 14.48 -12.93 -0.16
CA VAL A 49 13.21 -12.42 -0.68
C VAL A 49 12.15 -13.53 -0.68
N SER A 50 12.47 -14.74 -1.12
CA SER A 50 11.55 -15.88 -1.11
C SER A 50 11.05 -16.22 0.29
N ARG A 51 11.93 -16.17 1.29
CA ARG A 51 11.57 -16.40 2.70
C ARG A 51 10.63 -15.31 3.19
N GLN A 52 10.97 -14.03 3.00
CA GLN A 52 10.16 -12.90 3.43
C GLN A 52 8.80 -12.86 2.72
N TRP A 53 8.75 -13.31 1.47
CA TRP A 53 7.50 -13.45 0.72
C TRP A 53 6.56 -14.45 1.36
N THR A 54 7.09 -15.60 1.79
CA THR A 54 6.30 -16.64 2.47
C THR A 54 5.75 -16.14 3.81
N GLU A 55 6.51 -15.32 4.52
CA GLU A 55 6.08 -14.67 5.77
C GLU A 55 5.08 -13.52 5.55
N ARG A 56 4.81 -13.16 4.29
CA ARG A 56 3.97 -12.01 3.90
C ARG A 56 4.41 -10.69 4.50
N SER A 57 5.69 -10.56 4.77
CA SER A 57 6.27 -9.33 5.32
C SER A 57 6.29 -8.24 4.26
N PRO A 58 5.88 -6.99 4.60
CA PRO A 58 6.08 -5.85 3.71
C PRO A 58 7.56 -5.68 3.38
N LEU A 59 7.87 -5.50 2.08
CA LEU A 59 9.23 -5.39 1.57
C LEU A 59 9.48 -3.98 1.03
N VAL A 60 10.50 -3.32 1.53
CA VAL A 60 11.00 -2.06 1.00
C VAL A 60 12.40 -2.29 0.45
N PHE A 61 12.57 -2.12 -0.84
CA PHE A 61 13.83 -2.28 -1.53
C PHE A 61 14.46 -0.93 -1.85
N VAL A 62 15.68 -0.73 -1.44
CA VAL A 62 16.53 0.35 -1.95
C VAL A 62 17.40 -0.23 -3.06
N LEU A 63 16.80 -0.29 -4.27
CA LEU A 63 17.36 -1.04 -5.40
C LEU A 63 16.70 -0.60 -6.71
N ALA A 64 17.39 -0.78 -7.83
CA ALA A 64 16.83 -0.52 -9.14
C ALA A 64 15.54 -1.33 -9.39
N THR A 65 14.46 -0.67 -9.79
CA THR A 65 13.12 -1.29 -10.01
C THR A 65 13.18 -2.53 -10.90
N GLY A 66 14.00 -2.51 -11.98
CA GLY A 66 14.14 -3.67 -12.86
C GLY A 66 14.77 -4.90 -12.19
N ALA A 67 15.63 -4.71 -11.19
CA ALA A 67 16.18 -5.81 -10.40
C ALA A 67 15.12 -6.38 -9.44
N ILE A 68 14.35 -5.50 -8.78
CA ILE A 68 13.25 -5.90 -7.89
C ILE A 68 12.24 -6.74 -8.67
N VAL A 69 11.80 -6.26 -9.84
CA VAL A 69 10.83 -6.99 -10.69
C VAL A 69 11.30 -8.40 -11.01
N ARG A 70 12.59 -8.58 -11.35
CA ARG A 70 13.15 -9.92 -11.64
C ARG A 70 13.19 -10.81 -10.40
N LEU A 71 13.42 -10.24 -9.23
CA LEU A 71 13.41 -10.98 -7.96
C LEU A 71 12.03 -11.47 -7.57
N ILE A 72 11.01 -10.62 -7.72
CA ILE A 72 9.65 -10.92 -7.27
C ILE A 72 8.81 -11.66 -8.32
N ALA A 73 9.11 -11.52 -9.63
CA ALA A 73 8.33 -12.12 -10.70
C ALA A 73 8.02 -13.62 -10.51
N PRO A 74 8.96 -14.49 -10.12
CA PRO A 74 8.68 -15.90 -9.88
C PRO A 74 7.85 -16.17 -8.62
N LEU A 75 7.66 -15.19 -7.75
CA LEU A 75 6.96 -15.31 -6.47
C LEU A 75 5.52 -14.78 -6.55
N LEU A 76 5.23 -13.92 -7.53
CA LEU A 76 3.90 -13.33 -7.72
C LEU A 76 2.86 -14.41 -7.99
N LYS A 77 1.74 -14.37 -7.25
CA LYS A 77 0.63 -15.33 -7.37
C LYS A 77 -0.71 -14.64 -7.50
N ASP A 78 -1.06 -13.82 -6.52
CA ASP A 78 -2.37 -13.20 -6.44
C ASP A 78 -2.30 -11.86 -5.68
N LYS A 79 -2.95 -10.84 -6.23
CA LYS A 79 -2.95 -9.47 -5.67
C LYS A 79 -3.52 -9.36 -4.25
N THR A 80 -4.27 -10.38 -3.80
CA THR A 80 -4.88 -10.42 -2.46
C THR A 80 -3.99 -11.10 -1.44
N THR A 81 -2.99 -11.87 -1.89
CA THR A 81 -2.12 -12.66 -1.01
C THR A 81 -0.66 -12.23 -1.05
N ASP A 82 -0.24 -11.60 -2.13
CA ASP A 82 1.13 -11.12 -2.29
C ASP A 82 1.41 -9.96 -1.33
N PRO A 83 2.59 -9.92 -0.70
CA PRO A 83 2.95 -8.85 0.21
C PRO A 83 3.13 -7.53 -0.53
N PRO A 84 3.01 -6.38 0.16
CA PRO A 84 3.33 -5.09 -0.43
C PRO A 84 4.83 -4.98 -0.71
N VAL A 85 5.16 -4.49 -1.90
CA VAL A 85 6.54 -4.25 -2.34
C VAL A 85 6.69 -2.80 -2.75
N ILE A 86 7.61 -2.11 -2.10
CA ILE A 86 7.97 -0.73 -2.35
C ILE A 86 9.40 -0.67 -2.89
N ALA A 87 9.58 0.07 -3.98
CA ALA A 87 10.88 0.39 -4.55
C ALA A 87 11.28 1.81 -4.15
N VAL A 88 12.51 1.97 -3.73
CA VAL A 88 13.16 3.26 -3.47
C VAL A 88 14.44 3.29 -4.29
N ASP A 89 14.74 4.40 -4.96
CA ASP A 89 16.03 4.57 -5.61
C ASP A 89 17.14 4.83 -4.58
N GLU A 90 18.38 4.55 -4.91
CA GLU A 90 19.53 4.69 -4.00
C GLU A 90 19.66 6.07 -3.38
N THR A 91 19.24 7.10 -4.10
CA THR A 91 19.31 8.49 -3.63
C THR A 91 18.09 8.90 -2.81
N GLY A 92 17.08 8.02 -2.68
CA GLY A 92 15.85 8.28 -1.94
C GLY A 92 14.95 9.36 -2.56
N ARG A 93 15.06 9.61 -3.88
CA ARG A 93 14.24 10.60 -4.60
C ARG A 93 12.91 10.06 -5.08
N TYR A 94 12.83 8.76 -5.29
CA TYR A 94 11.66 8.09 -5.82
C TYR A 94 11.23 6.96 -4.89
N VAL A 95 9.97 6.98 -4.52
CA VAL A 95 9.35 5.92 -3.71
C VAL A 95 8.11 5.43 -4.44
N GLN A 96 8.11 4.19 -4.88
CA GLN A 96 7.07 3.62 -5.72
C GLN A 96 6.48 2.34 -5.12
N CYS A 97 5.15 2.23 -5.10
CA CYS A 97 4.47 0.97 -4.84
C CYS A 97 4.47 0.09 -6.10
N LEU A 98 5.07 -1.09 -6.02
CA LEU A 98 5.11 -2.04 -7.14
C LEU A 98 3.95 -3.03 -7.13
N CYS A 99 3.61 -3.56 -5.96
CA CYS A 99 2.45 -4.46 -5.78
C CYS A 99 1.92 -4.40 -4.34
N GLY A 100 0.76 -5.03 -4.10
CA GLY A 100 0.12 -5.03 -2.78
C GLY A 100 -0.41 -3.65 -2.35
N GLY A 101 -0.81 -2.79 -3.31
CA GLY A 101 -1.13 -1.39 -3.06
C GLY A 101 -2.24 -1.17 -2.02
N HIS A 102 -3.51 -1.44 -2.37
CA HIS A 102 -4.65 -1.20 -1.47
C HIS A 102 -4.77 -2.30 -0.40
N GLY A 103 -5.12 -3.51 -0.82
CA GLY A 103 -5.51 -4.57 0.12
C GLY A 103 -4.42 -5.05 1.08
N ALA A 104 -3.14 -4.90 0.73
CA ALA A 104 -2.01 -5.26 1.59
C ALA A 104 -1.33 -4.04 2.27
N GLY A 105 -1.89 -2.83 2.13
CA GLY A 105 -1.38 -1.63 2.78
C GLY A 105 -0.15 -0.99 2.12
N GLY A 106 0.19 -1.40 0.89
CA GLY A 106 1.37 -0.91 0.17
C GLY A 106 1.33 0.60 -0.08
N HIS A 107 0.17 1.18 -0.40
CA HIS A 107 0.03 2.64 -0.60
C HIS A 107 0.32 3.42 0.68
N THR A 108 -0.22 2.97 1.81
CA THR A 108 0.04 3.60 3.12
C THR A 108 1.54 3.52 3.46
N LEU A 109 2.16 2.36 3.26
CA LEU A 109 3.59 2.19 3.49
C LEU A 109 4.42 3.08 2.54
N THR A 110 4.05 3.17 1.26
CA THR A 110 4.71 4.04 0.28
C THR A 110 4.66 5.51 0.69
N ARG A 111 3.48 6.01 1.13
CA ARG A 111 3.34 7.37 1.66
C ARG A 111 4.20 7.60 2.90
N SER A 112 4.22 6.64 3.83
CA SER A 112 5.05 6.72 5.03
C SER A 112 6.54 6.80 4.72
N VAL A 113 7.03 5.94 3.81
CA VAL A 113 8.44 5.96 3.37
C VAL A 113 8.75 7.27 2.64
N ALA A 114 7.88 7.72 1.74
CA ALA A 114 8.05 8.97 1.00
C ALA A 114 8.11 10.19 1.95
N ALA A 115 7.23 10.26 2.94
CA ALA A 115 7.24 11.30 3.97
C ALA A 115 8.53 11.31 4.77
N LEU A 116 9.07 10.16 5.17
CA LEU A 116 10.37 10.05 5.85
C LEU A 116 11.52 10.58 4.97
N LEU A 117 11.45 10.36 3.68
CA LEU A 117 12.47 10.82 2.74
C LEU A 117 12.25 12.27 2.26
N GLY A 118 11.06 12.83 2.50
CA GLY A 118 10.68 14.19 2.09
C GLY A 118 10.41 14.30 0.59
N VAL A 119 9.82 13.26 -0.01
CA VAL A 119 9.51 13.16 -1.45
C VAL A 119 8.07 12.77 -1.69
N GLU A 120 7.58 12.99 -2.92
CA GLU A 120 6.24 12.56 -3.33
C GLU A 120 6.21 11.06 -3.63
N PRO A 121 5.19 10.32 -3.15
CA PRO A 121 5.02 8.90 -3.47
C PRO A 121 4.55 8.71 -4.91
N ILE A 122 5.05 7.68 -5.59
CA ILE A 122 4.57 7.26 -6.91
C ILE A 122 3.53 6.16 -6.72
N LEU A 123 2.26 6.52 -6.88
CA LEU A 123 1.11 5.64 -6.80
C LEU A 123 0.37 5.66 -8.15
N THR A 124 0.27 4.49 -8.79
CA THR A 124 -0.16 4.39 -10.20
C THR A 124 -1.51 3.71 -10.41
N THR A 125 -2.25 3.43 -9.33
CA THR A 125 -3.59 2.85 -9.46
C THR A 125 -4.60 3.88 -9.98
N ALA A 126 -5.67 3.42 -10.64
CA ALA A 126 -6.69 4.30 -11.20
C ALA A 126 -7.33 5.19 -10.12
N SER A 127 -7.63 4.64 -8.94
CA SER A 127 -8.18 5.40 -7.82
C SER A 127 -7.24 6.52 -7.36
N GLU A 128 -5.94 6.26 -7.26
CA GLU A 128 -4.97 7.29 -6.88
C GLU A 128 -4.77 8.34 -7.97
N SER A 129 -4.62 7.92 -9.24
CA SER A 129 -4.43 8.85 -10.36
C SER A 129 -5.64 9.74 -10.62
N GLN A 130 -6.83 9.27 -10.29
CA GLN A 130 -8.09 10.01 -10.39
C GLN A 130 -8.50 10.67 -9.06
N ASN A 131 -7.71 10.50 -8.00
CA ASN A 131 -8.02 10.95 -6.65
C ASN A 131 -9.38 10.41 -6.14
N ILE A 132 -9.69 9.14 -6.44
CA ILE A 132 -10.93 8.46 -6.06
C ILE A 132 -10.72 7.70 -4.75
N VAL A 133 -11.73 7.77 -3.88
CA VAL A 133 -11.71 7.02 -2.62
C VAL A 133 -11.67 5.52 -2.90
N PRO A 134 -10.66 4.80 -2.40
CA PRO A 134 -10.61 3.35 -2.50
C PRO A 134 -11.63 2.74 -1.54
N VAL A 135 -12.82 2.41 -2.05
CA VAL A 135 -13.95 1.92 -1.24
C VAL A 135 -13.65 0.63 -0.48
N ASP A 136 -12.75 -0.18 -1.00
CA ASP A 136 -12.33 -1.44 -0.39
C ASP A 136 -11.47 -1.24 0.88
N THR A 137 -10.93 -0.05 1.09
CA THR A 137 -10.14 0.33 2.27
C THR A 137 -10.69 1.55 3.01
N LEU A 138 -11.83 2.08 2.59
CA LEU A 138 -12.45 3.28 3.16
C LEU A 138 -12.60 3.22 4.68
N GLY A 139 -12.92 2.06 5.21
CA GLY A 139 -13.17 1.84 6.64
C GLY A 139 -11.92 1.53 7.48
N ASP A 140 -10.78 1.24 6.86
CA ASP A 140 -9.58 0.78 7.57
C ASP A 140 -9.10 1.75 8.67
N PRO A 141 -9.05 3.07 8.44
CA PRO A 141 -8.65 4.03 9.47
C PRO A 141 -9.57 4.06 10.69
N TYR A 142 -10.80 3.57 10.53
CA TYR A 142 -11.84 3.56 11.56
C TYR A 142 -12.06 2.18 12.19
N GLY A 143 -11.27 1.18 11.78
CA GLY A 143 -11.40 -0.20 12.25
C GLY A 143 -12.63 -0.92 11.71
N TRP A 144 -13.25 -0.43 10.63
CA TRP A 144 -14.39 -1.09 10.02
C TRP A 144 -13.95 -2.34 9.28
N ARG A 145 -14.87 -3.28 9.17
CA ARG A 145 -14.65 -4.50 8.40
C ARG A 145 -15.53 -4.48 7.16
N ARG A 146 -14.96 -4.86 6.05
CA ARG A 146 -15.69 -5.02 4.80
C ARG A 146 -16.69 -6.19 4.94
N GLY A 147 -17.95 -5.92 4.66
CA GLY A 147 -18.99 -6.95 4.56
C GLY A 147 -19.00 -7.64 3.19
N ASP A 148 -19.98 -8.51 2.99
CA ASP A 148 -20.22 -9.16 1.70
C ASP A 148 -20.78 -8.15 0.69
N GLY A 149 -20.39 -8.28 -0.57
CA GLY A 149 -20.88 -7.42 -1.65
C GLY A 149 -19.95 -7.34 -2.86
N ASP A 150 -20.44 -6.72 -3.94
CA ASP A 150 -19.66 -6.49 -5.17
C ASP A 150 -18.79 -5.22 -5.04
N TRP A 151 -17.81 -5.26 -4.16
CA TRP A 151 -16.86 -4.16 -3.93
C TRP A 151 -16.09 -3.77 -5.20
N LEU A 152 -15.79 -4.75 -6.06
CA LEU A 152 -15.12 -4.48 -7.33
C LEU A 152 -16.03 -3.72 -8.30
N GLY A 153 -17.31 -4.07 -8.34
CA GLY A 153 -18.30 -3.35 -9.15
C GLY A 153 -18.48 -1.91 -8.69
N VAL A 154 -18.52 -1.68 -7.37
CA VAL A 154 -18.58 -0.32 -6.81
C VAL A 154 -17.31 0.48 -7.14
N ALA A 155 -16.13 -0.12 -6.97
CA ALA A 155 -14.87 0.53 -7.33
C ALA A 155 -14.80 0.88 -8.83
N ARG A 156 -15.32 0.01 -9.70
CA ARG A 156 -15.42 0.27 -11.15
C ARG A 156 -16.39 1.41 -11.45
N ALA A 157 -17.56 1.44 -10.83
CA ALA A 157 -18.53 2.50 -10.99
C ALA A 157 -17.89 3.86 -10.65
N LEU A 158 -17.22 3.97 -9.50
CA LEU A 158 -16.51 5.18 -9.11
C LEU A 158 -15.43 5.60 -10.11
N THR A 159 -14.60 4.65 -10.57
CA THR A 159 -13.55 4.94 -11.55
C THR A 159 -14.10 5.29 -12.96
N SER A 160 -15.36 4.96 -13.21
CA SER A 160 -16.09 5.36 -14.40
C SER A 160 -16.91 6.65 -14.21
N TYR A 161 -16.73 7.34 -13.06
CA TYR A 161 -17.48 8.55 -12.68
C TYR A 161 -19.01 8.32 -12.58
N GLU A 162 -19.44 7.10 -12.32
CA GLU A 162 -20.83 6.80 -12.03
C GLU A 162 -21.17 7.23 -10.60
N THR A 163 -22.41 7.67 -10.40
CA THR A 163 -22.90 8.03 -9.06
C THR A 163 -23.14 6.77 -8.22
N VAL A 164 -22.57 6.76 -7.03
CA VAL A 164 -22.76 5.68 -6.04
C VAL A 164 -23.57 6.22 -4.87
N ALA A 165 -24.73 5.58 -4.62
CA ALA A 165 -25.54 5.91 -3.46
C ALA A 165 -24.92 5.30 -2.18
N THR A 166 -24.85 6.10 -1.13
CA THR A 166 -24.33 5.68 0.17
C THR A 166 -25.40 5.83 1.23
N VAL A 167 -25.68 4.75 1.98
CA VAL A 167 -26.61 4.76 3.10
C VAL A 167 -25.83 4.42 4.36
N GLN A 168 -25.86 5.34 5.32
CA GLN A 168 -25.32 5.10 6.65
C GLN A 168 -26.45 5.00 7.67
N THR A 169 -26.63 3.83 8.24
CA THR A 169 -27.70 3.55 9.20
C THR A 169 -27.31 3.83 10.65
N CYS A 170 -26.02 3.87 10.95
CA CYS A 170 -25.51 4.15 12.29
C CYS A 170 -24.06 4.62 12.25
N GLY A 171 -23.53 5.05 13.39
CA GLY A 171 -22.13 5.43 13.54
C GLY A 171 -21.82 6.88 13.19
N TRP A 172 -20.54 7.19 13.17
CA TRP A 172 -20.01 8.53 13.03
C TRP A 172 -19.78 8.90 11.56
N LYS A 173 -20.02 10.17 11.18
CA LYS A 173 -19.98 10.64 9.79
C LYS A 173 -18.67 11.31 9.38
N LEU A 174 -17.64 11.32 10.24
CA LEU A 174 -16.37 11.99 9.94
C LEU A 174 -15.67 11.46 8.69
N TRP A 175 -15.92 10.24 8.26
CA TRP A 175 -15.37 9.73 7.03
C TRP A 175 -15.79 10.56 5.81
N LEU A 176 -16.99 11.16 5.85
CA LEU A 176 -17.48 12.05 4.78
C LEU A 176 -16.67 13.36 4.70
N GLU A 177 -16.15 13.86 5.81
CA GLU A 177 -15.36 15.09 5.86
C GLU A 177 -13.97 14.91 5.22
N ASN A 178 -13.52 13.66 5.13
CA ASN A 178 -12.23 13.29 4.53
C ASN A 178 -12.36 12.84 3.07
N LEU A 179 -13.55 12.92 2.47
CA LEU A 179 -13.72 12.62 1.05
C LEU A 179 -13.20 13.78 0.18
N PRO A 180 -12.63 13.49 -0.97
CA PRO A 180 -12.30 14.51 -1.95
C PRO A 180 -13.55 15.31 -2.40
N ASP A 181 -13.38 16.60 -2.70
CA ASP A 181 -14.48 17.50 -3.06
C ASP A 181 -15.31 17.05 -4.28
N TRP A 182 -14.70 16.29 -5.16
CA TRP A 182 -15.34 15.80 -6.41
C TRP A 182 -16.01 14.42 -6.23
N ASN A 183 -16.28 13.97 -5.05
CA ASN A 183 -16.78 12.61 -4.80
C ASN A 183 -18.07 12.30 -5.56
N SER A 184 -18.17 11.09 -6.10
CA SER A 184 -19.37 10.57 -6.76
C SER A 184 -20.35 9.90 -5.77
N PHE A 185 -20.14 10.08 -4.47
CA PHE A 185 -21.01 9.54 -3.46
C PHE A 185 -22.20 10.46 -3.22
N VAL A 186 -23.39 9.91 -3.30
CA VAL A 186 -24.63 10.57 -2.86
C VAL A 186 -25.06 9.93 -1.55
N ALA A 187 -24.99 10.69 -0.47
CA ALA A 187 -25.49 10.24 0.82
C ALA A 187 -27.03 10.26 0.80
N LEU A 188 -27.66 9.11 0.99
CA LEU A 188 -29.11 8.99 1.15
C LEU A 188 -29.46 8.85 2.63
N ALA A 189 -30.58 9.46 3.04
CA ALA A 189 -31.14 9.20 4.35
C ALA A 189 -31.68 7.75 4.39
N PRO A 190 -31.54 7.03 5.52
CA PRO A 190 -32.04 5.66 5.62
C PRO A 190 -33.54 5.50 5.30
N VAL A 191 -34.33 6.53 5.54
CA VAL A 191 -35.79 6.56 5.28
C VAL A 191 -36.13 6.68 3.79
N ASP A 192 -35.18 7.14 2.96
CA ASP A 192 -35.39 7.34 1.52
C ASP A 192 -34.88 6.15 0.71
N PHE A 193 -34.41 5.10 1.41
CA PHE A 193 -33.77 3.97 0.76
C PHE A 193 -34.74 2.79 0.66
N GLU A 194 -35.30 2.60 -0.52
CA GLU A 194 -35.88 1.32 -0.93
C GLU A 194 -34.77 0.48 -1.58
N LEU A 195 -34.62 -0.77 -1.09
CA LEU A 195 -33.68 -1.73 -1.69
C LEU A 195 -34.14 -2.03 -3.13
N ASP A 196 -33.53 -1.37 -4.08
CA ASP A 196 -33.64 -1.72 -5.50
C ASP A 196 -32.65 -2.88 -5.74
N PRO A 197 -33.14 -4.09 -6.04
CA PRO A 197 -32.28 -5.25 -6.22
C PRO A 197 -31.29 -5.12 -7.41
N ASP A 198 -31.53 -4.17 -8.32
CA ASP A 198 -30.66 -3.92 -9.48
C ASP A 198 -29.64 -2.80 -9.22
N ARG A 199 -29.74 -2.09 -8.09
CA ARG A 199 -28.76 -1.08 -7.70
C ARG A 199 -27.66 -1.68 -6.83
N LYS A 200 -26.42 -1.48 -7.24
CA LYS A 200 -25.24 -1.83 -6.44
C LYS A 200 -25.19 -0.94 -5.20
N SER A 201 -25.54 -1.49 -4.05
CA SER A 201 -25.47 -0.80 -2.76
C SER A 201 -24.23 -1.26 -2.00
N VAL A 202 -23.54 -0.31 -1.40
CA VAL A 202 -22.52 -0.58 -0.37
C VAL A 202 -23.18 -0.29 0.97
N VAL A 203 -23.24 -1.29 1.83
CA VAL A 203 -23.70 -1.17 3.21
C VAL A 203 -22.54 -0.87 4.11
#